data_8a83905d99d5841be73636820c3ea2f8
#
_entry.id   8a83905d99d5841be73636820c3ea2f8
#
_cell.length_a   1.000
_cell.length_b   1.000
_cell.length_c   1.000
_cell.angle_alpha   90.00
_cell.angle_beta   90.00
_cell.angle_gamma   90.00
#
_symmetry.space_group_name_H-M   'P 1'
#
loop_
_entity.id
_entity.type
_entity.pdbx_description
1 polymer ?
#
loop_
_entity_poly.entity_id
_entity_poly.type
_entity_poly.pdbx_seq_one_letter_code
_entity_poly.pdbx_strand_id
1 'polypeptide(L)'
;MATPLKNILDFTGRTAIITGGSSGIGVGIAKRYAETGANVVITYFTDSLKEAAEKVVAEIRALGAPAMAVKLDVRKPQESYRMVEEVVAAFGSVDILVNNAGIYPHQKLFECTEEEWDDMQASNLKGAFFCCQACAAQMVRQGHGGNIVNIISINGYRPLADSIAYGASKAGLAMTTRCLAVELGQYGIRVNGVAPGLMDGPTLDQNVPGWRERFCSRAPIARLGQPTDIADACIFYSSDLSAWITGEITMCDGGVMHAEAY
;
A
#
# COMPACT_ATOMS: atom_id res chain seq x y z
N MET A 1 16.62 20.62 -12.39
CA MET A 1 17.78 20.44 -11.47
C MET A 1 17.37 19.38 -10.46
N ALA A 2 18.30 18.54 -9.97
CA ALA A 2 17.98 17.53 -8.96
C ALA A 2 17.63 18.20 -7.60
N THR A 3 16.68 17.61 -6.87
CA THR A 3 16.33 18.06 -5.52
C THR A 3 17.54 17.87 -4.59
N PRO A 4 17.92 18.90 -3.80
CA PRO A 4 19.01 18.75 -2.84
C PRO A 4 18.74 17.64 -1.82
N LEU A 5 19.74 16.80 -1.51
CA LEU A 5 19.58 15.65 -0.60
C LEU A 5 18.95 16.01 0.74
N LYS A 6 19.23 17.17 1.30
CA LYS A 6 18.64 17.63 2.57
C LYS A 6 17.12 17.83 2.53
N ASN A 7 16.54 17.98 1.32
CA ASN A 7 15.12 18.24 1.12
C ASN A 7 14.41 17.09 0.41
N ILE A 8 15.12 16.00 0.11
CA ILE A 8 14.62 14.95 -0.78
C ILE A 8 13.46 14.14 -0.17
N LEU A 9 13.34 14.18 1.15
CA LEU A 9 12.25 13.56 1.93
C LEU A 9 11.27 14.59 2.49
N ASP A 10 11.34 15.83 2.06
CA ASP A 10 10.36 16.87 2.41
C ASP A 10 9.17 16.77 1.45
N PHE A 11 8.02 16.35 1.96
CA PHE A 11 6.78 16.24 1.20
C PHE A 11 5.76 17.34 1.60
N THR A 12 6.23 18.41 2.22
CA THR A 12 5.37 19.55 2.57
C THR A 12 4.60 20.04 1.35
N GLY A 13 3.28 20.16 1.49
CA GLY A 13 2.38 20.55 0.41
C GLY A 13 1.97 19.43 -0.56
N ARG A 14 2.54 18.23 -0.45
CA ARG A 14 2.08 17.05 -1.20
C ARG A 14 1.00 16.30 -0.43
N THR A 15 0.04 15.72 -1.14
CA THR A 15 -1.05 14.95 -0.55
C THR A 15 -0.88 13.46 -0.86
N ALA A 16 -0.79 12.66 0.20
CA ALA A 16 -0.66 11.20 0.15
C ALA A 16 -1.94 10.50 0.61
N ILE A 17 -2.49 9.64 -0.25
CA ILE A 17 -3.64 8.78 0.05
C ILE A 17 -3.12 7.39 0.39
N ILE A 18 -3.49 6.86 1.55
CA ILE A 18 -3.17 5.50 2.00
C ILE A 18 -4.46 4.72 2.15
N THR A 19 -4.75 3.80 1.22
CA THR A 19 -5.94 2.97 1.33
C THR A 19 -5.79 1.94 2.45
N GLY A 20 -6.87 1.71 3.24
CA GLY A 20 -6.82 0.82 4.39
C GLY A 20 -5.87 1.32 5.50
N GLY A 21 -5.75 2.63 5.66
CA GLY A 21 -4.83 3.27 6.61
C GLY A 21 -5.28 3.27 8.06
N SER A 22 -6.41 2.63 8.39
CA SER A 22 -6.96 2.58 9.75
C SER A 22 -6.39 1.44 10.62
N SER A 23 -5.57 0.55 10.06
CA SER A 23 -5.00 -0.59 10.78
C SER A 23 -3.67 -1.09 10.18
N GLY A 24 -2.93 -1.91 10.93
CA GLY A 24 -1.77 -2.67 10.47
C GLY A 24 -0.69 -1.84 9.78
N ILE A 25 -0.24 -2.31 8.63
CA ILE A 25 0.81 -1.67 7.82
C ILE A 25 0.41 -0.24 7.42
N GLY A 26 -0.88 -0.04 7.09
CA GLY A 26 -1.40 1.26 6.65
C GLY A 26 -1.23 2.38 7.68
N VAL A 27 -1.36 2.08 8.97
CA VAL A 27 -1.10 3.06 10.06
C VAL A 27 0.37 3.47 10.08
N GLY A 28 1.29 2.51 9.96
CA GLY A 28 2.72 2.81 9.92
C GLY A 28 3.09 3.68 8.71
N ILE A 29 2.54 3.35 7.54
CA ILE A 29 2.73 4.13 6.33
C ILE A 29 2.20 5.57 6.54
N ALA A 30 0.96 5.72 7.02
CA ALA A 30 0.35 7.03 7.22
C ALA A 30 1.16 7.92 8.17
N LYS A 31 1.62 7.38 9.30
CA LYS A 31 2.47 8.11 10.25
C LYS A 31 3.81 8.51 9.64
N ARG A 32 4.42 7.64 8.86
CA ARG A 32 5.70 7.93 8.23
C ARG A 32 5.61 9.02 7.17
N TYR A 33 4.50 9.07 6.39
CA TYR A 33 4.22 10.20 5.51
C TYR A 33 3.97 11.50 6.28
N ALA A 34 3.32 11.44 7.45
CA ALA A 34 3.14 12.61 8.32
C ALA A 34 4.50 13.21 8.76
N GLU A 35 5.47 12.36 9.10
CA GLU A 35 6.82 12.80 9.49
C GLU A 35 7.57 13.52 8.36
N THR A 36 7.19 13.30 7.08
CA THR A 36 7.75 14.03 5.93
C THR A 36 7.05 15.35 5.65
N GLY A 37 6.04 15.74 6.41
CA GLY A 37 5.26 16.96 6.21
C GLY A 37 4.14 16.85 5.19
N ALA A 38 3.84 15.65 4.67
CA ALA A 38 2.73 15.44 3.73
C ALA A 38 1.36 15.69 4.36
N ASN A 39 0.38 16.14 3.57
CA ASN A 39 -1.02 16.00 3.90
C ASN A 39 -1.38 14.52 3.79
N VAL A 40 -1.97 13.92 4.82
CA VAL A 40 -2.22 12.48 4.87
C VAL A 40 -3.70 12.19 4.83
N VAL A 41 -4.11 11.38 3.86
CA VAL A 41 -5.46 10.85 3.77
C VAL A 41 -5.40 9.34 4.00
N ILE A 42 -6.14 8.87 5.01
CA ILE A 42 -6.32 7.43 5.20
C ILE A 42 -7.73 7.02 4.79
N THR A 43 -7.89 5.79 4.31
CA THR A 43 -9.24 5.28 4.06
C THR A 43 -9.60 4.13 5.00
N TYR A 44 -10.90 4.00 5.27
CA TYR A 44 -11.48 2.92 6.06
C TYR A 44 -12.70 2.33 5.36
N PHE A 45 -12.99 1.05 5.59
CA PHE A 45 -13.99 0.31 4.81
C PHE A 45 -15.42 0.45 5.33
N THR A 46 -15.66 0.21 6.63
CA THR A 46 -16.98 0.15 7.24
C THR A 46 -17.15 1.19 8.33
N ASP A 47 -18.40 1.53 8.68
CA ASP A 47 -18.68 2.49 9.74
C ASP A 47 -18.14 2.04 11.11
N SER A 48 -18.03 0.74 11.34
CA SER A 48 -17.39 0.20 12.55
C SER A 48 -15.90 0.52 12.67
N LEU A 49 -15.23 0.84 11.56
CA LEU A 49 -13.82 1.24 11.54
C LEU A 49 -13.62 2.77 11.61
N LYS A 50 -14.70 3.54 11.61
CA LYS A 50 -14.63 5.01 11.61
C LYS A 50 -13.89 5.55 12.83
N GLU A 51 -14.22 5.08 14.02
CA GLU A 51 -13.58 5.52 15.26
C GLU A 51 -12.07 5.21 15.27
N ALA A 52 -11.69 4.01 14.81
CA ALA A 52 -10.28 3.63 14.66
C ALA A 52 -9.55 4.54 13.65
N ALA A 53 -10.20 4.89 12.54
CA ALA A 53 -9.64 5.79 11.54
C ALA A 53 -9.47 7.21 12.11
N GLU A 54 -10.45 7.74 12.81
CA GLU A 54 -10.37 9.07 13.43
C GLU A 54 -9.29 9.14 14.52
N LYS A 55 -9.07 8.06 15.26
CA LYS A 55 -7.94 7.96 16.18
C LYS A 55 -6.61 8.08 15.46
N VAL A 56 -6.43 7.37 14.34
CA VAL A 56 -5.20 7.46 13.53
C VAL A 56 -5.02 8.88 12.98
N VAL A 57 -6.09 9.53 12.51
CA VAL A 57 -6.05 10.93 12.07
C VAL A 57 -5.61 11.86 13.19
N ALA A 58 -6.13 11.67 14.41
CA ALA A 58 -5.71 12.47 15.58
C ALA A 58 -4.22 12.27 15.90
N GLU A 59 -3.72 11.04 15.82
CA GLU A 59 -2.30 10.72 16.02
C GLU A 59 -1.42 11.38 14.95
N ILE A 60 -1.84 11.39 13.67
CA ILE A 60 -1.13 12.05 12.57
C ILE A 60 -1.12 13.57 12.78
N ARG A 61 -2.24 14.16 13.16
CA ARG A 61 -2.32 15.60 13.47
C ARG A 61 -1.43 16.00 14.65
N ALA A 62 -1.29 15.13 15.63
CA ALA A 62 -0.36 15.34 16.75
C ALA A 62 1.12 15.35 16.33
N LEU A 63 1.46 14.72 15.18
CA LEU A 63 2.78 14.85 14.53
C LEU A 63 2.95 16.16 13.74
N GLY A 64 1.91 17.01 13.67
CA GLY A 64 1.95 18.30 12.96
C GLY A 64 1.50 18.25 11.50
N ALA A 65 1.09 17.09 10.98
CA ALA A 65 0.65 16.94 9.59
C ALA A 65 -0.87 17.10 9.45
N PRO A 66 -1.37 17.82 8.42
CA PRO A 66 -2.78 17.81 8.09
C PRO A 66 -3.25 16.40 7.71
N ALA A 67 -4.41 15.98 8.22
CA ALA A 67 -4.92 14.64 7.92
C ALA A 67 -6.44 14.57 7.91
N MET A 68 -6.98 13.60 7.14
CA MET A 68 -8.39 13.23 7.13
C MET A 68 -8.60 11.74 6.92
N ALA A 69 -9.77 11.23 7.29
CA ALA A 69 -10.21 9.89 6.99
C ALA A 69 -11.37 9.91 5.99
N VAL A 70 -11.35 9.04 4.99
CA VAL A 70 -12.39 8.88 3.98
C VAL A 70 -12.92 7.46 4.00
N LYS A 71 -14.24 7.28 4.01
CA LYS A 71 -14.86 5.95 3.86
C LYS A 71 -14.72 5.49 2.42
N LEU A 72 -14.18 4.30 2.20
CA LEU A 72 -13.93 3.73 0.87
C LEU A 72 -14.13 2.22 0.87
N ASP A 73 -15.07 1.73 0.09
CA ASP A 73 -15.10 0.35 -0.36
C ASP A 73 -14.37 0.25 -1.70
N VAL A 74 -13.13 -0.21 -1.68
CA VAL A 74 -12.29 -0.30 -2.90
C VAL A 74 -12.89 -1.19 -3.99
N ARG A 75 -13.80 -2.12 -3.64
CA ARG A 75 -14.51 -2.99 -4.59
C ARG A 75 -15.46 -2.22 -5.50
N LYS A 76 -15.81 -0.99 -5.13
CA LYS A 76 -16.74 -0.10 -5.84
C LYS A 76 -15.98 1.02 -6.57
N PRO A 77 -15.75 0.92 -7.88
CA PRO A 77 -14.96 1.90 -8.63
C PRO A 77 -15.38 3.36 -8.42
N GLN A 78 -16.67 3.63 -8.36
CA GLN A 78 -17.20 4.98 -8.18
C GLN A 78 -16.77 5.62 -6.85
N GLU A 79 -16.59 4.80 -5.81
CA GLU A 79 -16.12 5.31 -4.52
C GLU A 79 -14.67 5.79 -4.58
N SER A 80 -13.83 5.21 -5.46
CA SER A 80 -12.45 5.69 -5.69
C SER A 80 -12.45 7.09 -6.32
N TYR A 81 -13.32 7.37 -7.25
CA TYR A 81 -13.45 8.72 -7.83
C TYR A 81 -13.98 9.73 -6.82
N ARG A 82 -15.02 9.37 -6.04
CA ARG A 82 -15.55 10.21 -4.96
C ARG A 82 -14.46 10.53 -3.93
N MET A 83 -13.68 9.54 -3.51
CA MET A 83 -12.53 9.76 -2.61
C MET A 83 -11.57 10.81 -3.16
N VAL A 84 -11.20 10.74 -4.45
CA VAL A 84 -10.32 11.71 -5.08
C VAL A 84 -10.94 13.12 -5.07
N GLU A 85 -12.23 13.25 -5.37
CA GLU A 85 -12.96 14.53 -5.31
C GLU A 85 -12.95 15.14 -3.90
N GLU A 86 -13.21 14.33 -2.85
CA GLU A 86 -13.16 14.76 -1.45
C GLU A 86 -11.74 15.22 -1.05
N VAL A 87 -10.71 14.50 -1.48
CA VAL A 87 -9.31 14.82 -1.19
C VAL A 87 -8.88 16.12 -1.88
N VAL A 88 -9.24 16.30 -3.15
CA VAL A 88 -8.94 17.52 -3.90
C VAL A 88 -9.65 18.72 -3.30
N ALA A 89 -10.90 18.55 -2.86
CA ALA A 89 -11.64 19.63 -2.18
C ALA A 89 -10.98 20.05 -0.85
N ALA A 90 -10.36 19.10 -0.13
CA ALA A 90 -9.73 19.35 1.16
C ALA A 90 -8.29 19.89 1.05
N PHE A 91 -7.48 19.35 0.13
CA PHE A 91 -6.04 19.59 0.07
C PHE A 91 -5.54 20.14 -1.28
N GLY A 92 -6.41 20.24 -2.28
CA GLY A 92 -6.10 20.82 -3.59
C GLY A 92 -5.44 19.87 -4.58
N SER A 93 -4.79 18.78 -4.13
CA SER A 93 -4.08 17.85 -5.02
C SER A 93 -4.12 16.42 -4.51
N VAL A 94 -3.77 15.49 -5.41
CA VAL A 94 -3.38 14.11 -5.11
C VAL A 94 -2.01 13.88 -5.74
N ASP A 95 -0.99 13.67 -4.93
CA ASP A 95 0.40 13.55 -5.40
C ASP A 95 0.96 12.14 -5.23
N ILE A 96 0.45 11.43 -4.22
CA ILE A 96 0.91 10.10 -3.86
C ILE A 96 -0.31 9.21 -3.56
N LEU A 97 -0.31 8.00 -4.12
CA LEU A 97 -1.24 6.93 -3.75
C LEU A 97 -0.45 5.73 -3.22
N VAL A 98 -0.80 5.25 -2.03
CA VAL A 98 -0.36 3.94 -1.54
C VAL A 98 -1.56 3.00 -1.48
N ASN A 99 -1.64 2.05 -2.40
CA ASN A 99 -2.65 0.99 -2.40
C ASN A 99 -2.26 -0.07 -1.39
N ASN A 100 -2.75 0.07 -0.16
CA ASN A 100 -2.51 -0.87 0.94
C ASN A 100 -3.76 -1.69 1.30
N ALA A 101 -4.97 -1.18 1.02
CA ALA A 101 -6.21 -1.93 1.30
C ALA A 101 -6.20 -3.32 0.67
N GLY A 102 -6.58 -4.33 1.44
CA GLY A 102 -6.66 -5.70 0.98
C GLY A 102 -7.08 -6.66 2.09
N ILE A 103 -7.46 -7.85 1.67
CA ILE A 103 -7.84 -8.96 2.54
C ILE A 103 -6.94 -10.17 2.26
N TYR A 104 -6.77 -11.06 3.26
CA TYR A 104 -5.89 -12.23 3.16
C TYR A 104 -6.41 -13.45 3.96
N PRO A 105 -7.72 -13.79 3.85
CA PRO A 105 -8.20 -15.03 4.46
C PRO A 105 -7.49 -16.24 3.87
N HIS A 106 -7.23 -17.24 4.71
CA HIS A 106 -6.71 -18.54 4.27
C HIS A 106 -7.86 -19.40 3.78
N GLN A 107 -7.70 -19.97 2.58
CA GLN A 107 -8.75 -20.75 1.91
C GLN A 107 -8.14 -21.99 1.29
N LYS A 108 -8.58 -23.16 1.76
CA LYS A 108 -8.16 -24.43 1.17
C LYS A 108 -8.79 -24.61 -0.22
N LEU A 109 -8.07 -25.28 -1.12
CA LEU A 109 -8.48 -25.44 -2.51
C LEU A 109 -9.93 -25.93 -2.68
N PHE A 110 -10.32 -26.96 -1.91
CA PHE A 110 -11.66 -27.58 -2.05
C PHE A 110 -12.75 -26.89 -1.21
N GLU A 111 -12.40 -25.88 -0.42
CA GLU A 111 -13.33 -25.14 0.46
C GLU A 111 -13.57 -23.70 -0.08
N CYS A 112 -12.72 -23.20 -0.97
CA CYS A 112 -12.83 -21.87 -1.54
C CYS A 112 -14.08 -21.77 -2.43
N THR A 113 -14.99 -20.89 -2.06
CA THR A 113 -16.19 -20.59 -2.85
C THR A 113 -15.91 -19.55 -3.94
N GLU A 114 -16.80 -19.46 -4.94
CA GLU A 114 -16.75 -18.41 -5.98
C GLU A 114 -16.82 -17.01 -5.35
N GLU A 115 -17.69 -16.81 -4.36
CA GLU A 115 -17.87 -15.53 -3.66
C GLU A 115 -16.57 -15.10 -2.94
N GLU A 116 -15.91 -16.02 -2.24
CA GLU A 116 -14.64 -15.74 -1.55
C GLU A 116 -13.52 -15.42 -2.55
N TRP A 117 -13.47 -16.14 -3.68
CA TRP A 117 -12.54 -15.85 -4.76
C TRP A 117 -12.78 -14.46 -5.31
N ASP A 118 -14.02 -14.13 -5.67
CA ASP A 118 -14.41 -12.85 -6.26
C ASP A 118 -14.17 -11.69 -5.31
N ASP A 119 -14.46 -11.84 -4.01
CA ASP A 119 -14.20 -10.81 -3.00
C ASP A 119 -12.69 -10.53 -2.85
N MET A 120 -11.86 -11.58 -2.91
CA MET A 120 -10.40 -11.47 -2.90
C MET A 120 -9.90 -10.69 -4.12
N GLN A 121 -10.36 -11.05 -5.33
CA GLN A 121 -9.96 -10.36 -6.56
C GLN A 121 -10.51 -8.93 -6.59
N ALA A 122 -11.74 -8.74 -6.15
CA ALA A 122 -12.38 -7.43 -6.10
C ALA A 122 -11.67 -6.47 -5.14
N SER A 123 -11.22 -6.97 -3.98
CA SER A 123 -10.53 -6.15 -2.99
C SER A 123 -9.07 -5.87 -3.37
N ASN A 124 -8.29 -6.94 -3.65
CA ASN A 124 -6.83 -6.86 -3.72
C ASN A 124 -6.30 -6.43 -5.10
N LEU A 125 -7.03 -6.72 -6.17
CA LEU A 125 -6.59 -6.45 -7.54
C LEU A 125 -7.46 -5.37 -8.20
N LYS A 126 -8.75 -5.64 -8.38
CA LYS A 126 -9.68 -4.71 -9.03
C LYS A 126 -9.74 -3.37 -8.29
N GLY A 127 -9.87 -3.40 -6.95
CA GLY A 127 -9.94 -2.20 -6.12
C GLY A 127 -8.68 -1.35 -6.23
N ALA A 128 -7.50 -1.98 -6.13
CA ALA A 128 -6.23 -1.27 -6.33
C ALA A 128 -6.13 -0.65 -7.72
N PHE A 129 -6.54 -1.36 -8.77
CA PHE A 129 -6.55 -0.83 -10.14
C PHE A 129 -7.43 0.42 -10.28
N PHE A 130 -8.65 0.41 -9.75
CA PHE A 130 -9.54 1.58 -9.86
C PHE A 130 -9.10 2.75 -8.96
N CYS A 131 -8.48 2.50 -7.83
CA CYS A 131 -7.80 3.56 -7.06
C CYS A 131 -6.64 4.18 -7.86
N CYS A 132 -5.81 3.35 -8.53
CA CYS A 132 -4.78 3.84 -9.45
C CYS A 132 -5.39 4.70 -10.56
N GLN A 133 -6.45 4.23 -11.21
CA GLN A 133 -7.10 4.94 -12.32
C GLN A 133 -7.64 6.31 -11.89
N ALA A 134 -8.36 6.36 -10.76
CA ALA A 134 -8.93 7.60 -10.24
C ALA A 134 -7.85 8.61 -9.84
N CYS A 135 -6.82 8.18 -9.10
CA CYS A 135 -5.71 9.04 -8.70
C CYS A 135 -4.85 9.48 -9.90
N ALA A 136 -4.51 8.56 -10.81
CA ALA A 136 -3.75 8.89 -12.01
C ALA A 136 -4.48 9.90 -12.90
N ALA A 137 -5.80 9.75 -13.08
CA ALA A 137 -6.59 10.74 -13.82
C ALA A 137 -6.51 12.13 -13.20
N GLN A 138 -6.47 12.25 -11.87
CA GLN A 138 -6.27 13.51 -11.16
C GLN A 138 -4.83 14.02 -11.33
N MET A 139 -3.81 13.17 -11.18
CA MET A 139 -2.40 13.52 -11.36
C MET A 139 -2.14 14.04 -12.79
N VAL A 140 -2.75 13.42 -13.81
CA VAL A 140 -2.68 13.91 -15.21
C VAL A 140 -3.29 15.29 -15.35
N ARG A 141 -4.47 15.53 -14.76
CA ARG A 141 -5.10 16.88 -14.78
C ARG A 141 -4.26 17.96 -14.10
N GLN A 142 -3.53 17.60 -13.04
CA GLN A 142 -2.62 18.49 -12.31
C GLN A 142 -1.37 18.85 -13.12
N GLY A 143 -0.88 17.95 -13.99
CA GLY A 143 0.20 18.19 -14.94
C GLY A 143 1.62 18.24 -14.35
N HIS A 144 1.81 17.82 -13.09
CA HIS A 144 3.13 17.81 -12.44
C HIS A 144 3.62 16.41 -12.05
N GLY A 145 3.01 15.36 -12.61
CA GLY A 145 3.34 13.98 -12.32
C GLY A 145 2.73 13.48 -11.01
N GLY A 146 3.31 12.41 -10.47
CA GLY A 146 2.84 11.78 -9.23
C GLY A 146 3.50 10.43 -8.96
N ASN A 147 3.11 9.80 -7.84
CA ASN A 147 3.67 8.52 -7.42
C ASN A 147 2.58 7.56 -6.96
N ILE A 148 2.63 6.35 -7.44
CA ILE A 148 1.75 5.26 -7.01
C ILE A 148 2.62 4.12 -6.47
N VAL A 149 2.31 3.65 -5.26
CA VAL A 149 2.97 2.51 -4.64
C VAL A 149 1.92 1.45 -4.30
N ASN A 150 2.05 0.27 -4.89
CA ASN A 150 1.15 -0.84 -4.62
C ASN A 150 1.76 -1.79 -3.58
N ILE A 151 1.03 -2.08 -2.49
CA ILE A 151 1.43 -3.08 -1.50
C ILE A 151 1.03 -4.46 -2.03
N ILE A 152 2.04 -5.17 -2.48
CA ILE A 152 1.91 -6.51 -3.07
C ILE A 152 2.04 -7.56 -1.95
N SER A 153 2.85 -8.56 -2.11
CA SER A 153 3.27 -9.56 -1.12
C SER A 153 4.30 -10.48 -1.76
N ILE A 154 5.19 -11.07 -0.96
CA ILE A 154 6.03 -12.17 -1.42
C ILE A 154 5.20 -13.35 -1.94
N ASN A 155 3.94 -13.50 -1.49
CA ASN A 155 3.04 -14.54 -1.98
C ASN A 155 2.52 -14.31 -3.42
N GLY A 156 2.76 -13.15 -4.00
CA GLY A 156 2.60 -12.94 -5.44
C GLY A 156 3.71 -13.56 -6.28
N TYR A 157 4.79 -14.04 -5.66
CA TYR A 157 5.97 -14.62 -6.31
C TYR A 157 6.30 -16.04 -5.80
N ARG A 158 6.00 -16.32 -4.55
CA ARG A 158 6.26 -17.59 -3.91
C ARG A 158 4.95 -18.19 -3.40
N PRO A 159 4.64 -19.46 -3.73
CA PRO A 159 3.40 -20.07 -3.30
C PRO A 159 3.36 -20.27 -1.77
N LEU A 160 2.18 -20.11 -1.22
CA LEU A 160 1.84 -20.46 0.14
C LEU A 160 0.59 -21.34 0.13
N ALA A 161 0.60 -22.42 0.92
CA ALA A 161 -0.58 -23.27 1.08
C ALA A 161 -1.78 -22.44 1.58
N ASP A 162 -2.98 -22.84 1.21
CA ASP A 162 -4.25 -22.21 1.61
C ASP A 162 -4.34 -20.70 1.24
N SER A 163 -3.66 -20.27 0.16
CA SER A 163 -3.57 -18.88 -0.25
C SER A 163 -3.63 -18.68 -1.76
N ILE A 164 -4.37 -19.54 -2.49
CA ILE A 164 -4.39 -19.53 -3.97
C ILE A 164 -4.99 -18.21 -4.49
N ALA A 165 -6.17 -17.83 -4.03
CA ALA A 165 -6.85 -16.62 -4.46
C ALA A 165 -6.04 -15.37 -4.09
N TYR A 166 -5.44 -15.34 -2.90
CA TYR A 166 -4.57 -14.26 -2.45
C TYR A 166 -3.32 -14.15 -3.31
N GLY A 167 -2.60 -15.26 -3.51
CA GLY A 167 -1.39 -15.30 -4.35
C GLY A 167 -1.69 -14.83 -5.78
N ALA A 168 -2.79 -15.30 -6.39
CA ALA A 168 -3.25 -14.88 -7.70
C ALA A 168 -3.53 -13.36 -7.75
N SER A 169 -4.22 -12.80 -6.76
CA SER A 169 -4.51 -11.37 -6.68
C SER A 169 -3.24 -10.53 -6.59
N LYS A 170 -2.26 -10.94 -5.79
CA LYS A 170 -0.99 -10.22 -5.59
C LYS A 170 -0.05 -10.38 -6.78
N ALA A 171 -0.04 -11.51 -7.46
CA ALA A 171 0.67 -11.70 -8.73
C ALA A 171 0.06 -10.82 -9.84
N GLY A 172 -1.27 -10.76 -9.91
CA GLY A 172 -2.00 -9.86 -10.81
C GLY A 172 -1.67 -8.39 -10.54
N LEU A 173 -1.64 -7.98 -9.27
CA LEU A 173 -1.29 -6.61 -8.88
C LEU A 173 0.17 -6.27 -9.23
N ALA A 174 1.09 -7.24 -9.12
CA ALA A 174 2.48 -7.07 -9.53
C ALA A 174 2.60 -6.78 -11.03
N MET A 175 1.88 -7.52 -11.87
CA MET A 175 1.85 -7.26 -13.32
C MET A 175 1.14 -5.95 -13.63
N THR A 176 0.01 -5.66 -12.98
CA THR A 176 -0.72 -4.39 -13.13
C THR A 176 0.18 -3.19 -12.81
N THR A 177 1.02 -3.28 -11.77
CA THR A 177 2.01 -2.24 -11.42
C THR A 177 2.94 -1.94 -12.60
N ARG A 178 3.47 -2.97 -13.26
CA ARG A 178 4.37 -2.82 -14.43
C ARG A 178 3.65 -2.22 -15.64
N CYS A 179 2.43 -2.70 -15.93
CA CYS A 179 1.64 -2.16 -17.03
C CYS A 179 1.32 -0.67 -16.83
N LEU A 180 0.88 -0.29 -15.62
CA LEU A 180 0.60 1.11 -15.28
C LEU A 180 1.86 1.98 -15.35
N ALA A 181 3.03 1.47 -14.98
CA ALA A 181 4.29 2.20 -15.10
C ALA A 181 4.60 2.57 -16.56
N VAL A 182 4.34 1.65 -17.50
CA VAL A 182 4.52 1.88 -18.93
C VAL A 182 3.54 2.94 -19.45
N GLU A 183 2.26 2.83 -19.10
CA GLU A 183 1.23 3.74 -19.59
C GLU A 183 1.34 5.15 -19.01
N LEU A 184 1.69 5.26 -17.71
CA LEU A 184 1.65 6.52 -16.97
C LEU A 184 2.97 7.30 -17.01
N GLY A 185 4.07 6.67 -17.42
CA GLY A 185 5.39 7.29 -17.50
C GLY A 185 5.44 8.56 -18.36
N GLN A 186 4.67 8.59 -19.47
CA GLN A 186 4.55 9.78 -20.32
C GLN A 186 3.97 11.01 -19.63
N TYR A 187 3.25 10.83 -18.52
CA TYR A 187 2.69 11.90 -17.68
C TYR A 187 3.56 12.24 -16.47
N GLY A 188 4.77 11.68 -16.37
CA GLY A 188 5.64 11.84 -15.21
C GLY A 188 5.13 11.14 -13.95
N ILE A 189 4.22 10.19 -14.09
CA ILE A 189 3.69 9.40 -12.97
C ILE A 189 4.48 8.09 -12.89
N ARG A 190 5.11 7.84 -11.72
CA ARG A 190 5.83 6.60 -11.46
C ARG A 190 4.95 5.63 -10.69
N VAL A 191 5.00 4.35 -11.07
CA VAL A 191 4.21 3.29 -10.41
C VAL A 191 5.16 2.17 -10.02
N ASN A 192 5.29 1.91 -8.73
CA ASN A 192 6.16 0.88 -8.17
C ASN A 192 5.41 0.02 -7.15
N GLY A 193 6.04 -1.05 -6.70
CA GLY A 193 5.47 -1.96 -5.73
C GLY A 193 6.40 -2.26 -4.56
N VAL A 194 5.80 -2.56 -3.42
CA VAL A 194 6.49 -3.13 -2.26
C VAL A 194 5.85 -4.47 -1.96
N ALA A 195 6.66 -5.51 -1.80
CA ALA A 195 6.21 -6.87 -1.50
C ALA A 195 6.65 -7.27 -0.07
N PRO A 196 5.79 -7.07 0.94
CA PRO A 196 6.10 -7.45 2.31
C PRO A 196 6.26 -8.95 2.49
N GLY A 197 7.15 -9.34 3.41
CA GLY A 197 7.17 -10.65 4.03
C GLY A 197 6.16 -10.76 5.17
N LEU A 198 6.47 -11.60 6.16
CA LEU A 198 5.62 -11.74 7.34
C LEU A 198 5.82 -10.51 8.26
N MET A 199 4.70 -9.86 8.53
CA MET A 199 4.67 -8.64 9.34
C MET A 199 4.30 -8.95 10.78
N ASP A 200 4.91 -8.23 11.72
CA ASP A 200 4.54 -8.30 13.12
C ASP A 200 3.18 -7.63 13.36
N GLY A 201 2.41 -8.19 14.27
CA GLY A 201 1.10 -7.67 14.60
C GLY A 201 0.50 -8.34 15.83
N PRO A 202 -0.46 -7.68 16.50
CA PRO A 202 -0.97 -8.11 17.80
C PRO A 202 -1.73 -9.45 17.76
N THR A 203 -2.22 -9.86 16.59
CA THR A 203 -3.01 -11.10 16.43
C THR A 203 -2.27 -12.18 15.64
N LEU A 204 -1.01 -11.95 15.26
CA LEU A 204 -0.27 -12.86 14.40
C LEU A 204 -0.21 -14.28 14.98
N ASP A 205 0.22 -14.41 16.23
CA ASP A 205 0.42 -15.72 16.86
C ASP A 205 -0.90 -16.44 17.15
N GLN A 206 -2.03 -15.68 17.20
CA GLN A 206 -3.38 -16.25 17.32
C GLN A 206 -3.90 -16.76 15.97
N ASN A 207 -3.67 -15.99 14.90
CA ASN A 207 -4.17 -16.29 13.56
C ASN A 207 -3.36 -17.40 12.87
N VAL A 208 -2.05 -17.41 13.09
CA VAL A 208 -1.12 -18.34 12.45
C VAL A 208 -0.03 -18.80 13.44
N PRO A 209 -0.37 -19.69 14.37
CA PRO A 209 0.56 -20.18 15.40
C PRO A 209 1.85 -20.77 14.80
N GLY A 210 3.00 -20.43 15.37
CA GLY A 210 4.32 -20.93 14.96
C GLY A 210 4.90 -20.30 13.70
N TRP A 211 4.19 -19.37 13.05
CA TRP A 211 4.71 -18.71 11.85
C TRP A 211 5.83 -17.71 12.17
N ARG A 212 5.81 -17.07 13.33
CA ARG A 212 6.86 -16.19 13.81
C ARG A 212 8.21 -16.89 13.85
N GLU A 213 8.28 -17.99 14.55
CA GLU A 213 9.51 -18.78 14.71
C GLU A 213 9.98 -19.33 13.37
N ARG A 214 9.04 -19.89 12.60
CA ARG A 214 9.32 -20.43 11.27
C ARG A 214 9.84 -19.38 10.29
N PHE A 215 9.30 -18.16 10.32
CA PHE A 215 9.78 -17.10 9.46
C PHE A 215 11.15 -16.61 9.92
N CYS A 216 11.31 -16.30 11.21
CA CYS A 216 12.55 -15.78 11.77
C CYS A 216 13.73 -16.76 11.63
N SER A 217 13.47 -18.07 11.69
CA SER A 217 14.52 -19.10 11.49
C SER A 217 15.00 -19.20 10.04
N ARG A 218 14.23 -18.66 9.07
CA ARG A 218 14.54 -18.73 7.64
C ARG A 218 14.97 -17.40 7.04
N ALA A 219 14.52 -16.29 7.60
CA ALA A 219 14.86 -14.98 7.10
C ALA A 219 16.31 -14.62 7.46
N PRO A 220 17.18 -14.23 6.51
CA PRO A 220 18.53 -13.74 6.79
C PRO A 220 18.56 -12.59 7.82
N ILE A 221 17.60 -11.65 7.75
CA ILE A 221 17.35 -10.70 8.82
C ILE A 221 16.31 -11.33 9.76
N ALA A 222 16.76 -12.02 10.80
CA ALA A 222 16.00 -12.93 11.66
C ALA A 222 14.99 -12.22 12.57
N ARG A 223 14.10 -11.41 11.99
CA ARG A 223 12.96 -10.76 12.66
C ARG A 223 11.77 -10.64 11.73
N LEU A 224 10.60 -10.41 12.28
CA LEU A 224 9.42 -10.01 11.51
C LEU A 224 9.57 -8.57 10.99
N GLY A 225 8.92 -8.29 9.87
CA GLY A 225 8.78 -6.93 9.37
C GLY A 225 7.94 -6.06 10.28
N GLN A 226 8.32 -4.80 10.42
CA GLN A 226 7.54 -3.79 11.11
C GLN A 226 6.83 -2.90 10.08
N PRO A 227 5.67 -2.28 10.40
CA PRO A 227 5.00 -1.35 9.50
C PRO A 227 5.92 -0.25 8.94
N THR A 228 6.90 0.19 9.73
CA THR A 228 7.91 1.17 9.31
C THR A 228 8.85 0.67 8.22
N ASP A 229 9.18 -0.63 8.20
CA ASP A 229 10.03 -1.18 7.11
C ASP A 229 9.35 -1.02 5.74
N ILE A 230 8.03 -1.20 5.71
CA ILE A 230 7.23 -1.04 4.48
C ILE A 230 7.04 0.44 4.16
N ALA A 231 6.81 1.27 5.19
CA ALA A 231 6.62 2.70 5.04
C ALA A 231 7.86 3.37 4.46
N ASP A 232 9.06 3.00 4.90
CA ASP A 232 10.33 3.55 4.40
C ASP A 232 10.54 3.22 2.91
N ALA A 233 10.17 2.01 2.47
CA ALA A 233 10.17 1.66 1.06
C ALA A 233 9.15 2.49 0.25
N CYS A 234 7.97 2.76 0.81
CA CYS A 234 6.97 3.64 0.18
C CYS A 234 7.49 5.07 0.05
N ILE A 235 8.12 5.62 1.09
CA ILE A 235 8.75 6.95 1.07
C ILE A 235 9.85 7.02 0.01
N PHE A 236 10.73 5.99 -0.05
CA PHE A 236 11.75 5.91 -1.10
C PHE A 236 11.14 6.02 -2.50
N TYR A 237 10.11 5.22 -2.80
CA TYR A 237 9.44 5.25 -4.11
C TYR A 237 8.68 6.55 -4.37
N SER A 238 8.24 7.25 -3.35
CA SER A 238 7.52 8.53 -3.48
C SER A 238 8.45 9.74 -3.57
N SER A 239 9.73 9.55 -3.26
CA SER A 239 10.75 10.61 -3.27
C SER A 239 11.52 10.67 -4.59
N ASP A 240 12.30 11.74 -4.77
CA ASP A 240 13.19 11.92 -5.90
C ASP A 240 14.41 10.98 -5.85
N LEU A 241 14.63 10.24 -4.75
CA LEU A 241 15.63 9.16 -4.69
C LEU A 241 15.36 8.07 -5.73
N SER A 242 14.11 7.89 -6.10
CA SER A 242 13.66 6.93 -7.12
C SER A 242 13.17 7.59 -8.42
N ALA A 243 13.62 8.81 -8.74
CA ALA A 243 13.13 9.59 -9.89
C ALA A 243 13.27 8.87 -11.25
N TRP A 244 14.18 7.90 -11.36
CA TRP A 244 14.41 7.10 -12.58
C TRP A 244 13.98 5.64 -12.41
N ILE A 245 13.10 5.34 -11.41
CA ILE A 245 12.61 4.00 -11.09
C ILE A 245 11.10 3.97 -11.24
N THR A 246 10.59 3.16 -12.18
CA THR A 246 9.17 2.88 -12.36
C THR A 246 8.97 1.45 -12.85
N GLY A 247 7.91 0.78 -12.44
CA GLY A 247 7.63 -0.63 -12.74
C GLY A 247 8.38 -1.63 -11.86
N GLU A 248 9.15 -1.16 -10.87
CA GLU A 248 9.95 -2.01 -9.99
C GLU A 248 9.15 -2.47 -8.76
N ILE A 249 9.49 -3.64 -8.24
CA ILE A 249 8.85 -4.22 -7.05
C ILE A 249 9.93 -4.71 -6.10
N THR A 250 10.06 -4.03 -4.96
CA THR A 250 11.04 -4.39 -3.93
C THR A 250 10.46 -5.40 -2.95
N MET A 251 11.19 -6.49 -2.73
CA MET A 251 10.90 -7.43 -1.65
C MET A 251 11.33 -6.82 -0.32
N CYS A 252 10.38 -6.59 0.59
CA CYS A 252 10.62 -6.14 1.97
C CYS A 252 10.31 -7.28 2.93
N ASP A 253 11.17 -8.28 2.99
CA ASP A 253 10.88 -9.59 3.56
C ASP A 253 12.01 -10.17 4.44
N GLY A 254 12.98 -9.35 4.81
CA GLY A 254 14.15 -9.80 5.58
C GLY A 254 15.06 -10.77 4.80
N GLY A 255 14.88 -10.86 3.48
CA GLY A 255 15.64 -11.73 2.60
C GLY A 255 15.10 -13.15 2.48
N VAL A 256 13.91 -13.45 3.03
CA VAL A 256 13.36 -14.83 3.05
C VAL A 256 13.12 -15.40 1.65
N MET A 257 12.88 -14.56 0.64
CA MET A 257 12.75 -14.99 -0.76
C MET A 257 14.06 -15.49 -1.37
N HIS A 258 15.19 -15.11 -0.80
CA HIS A 258 16.54 -15.47 -1.24
C HIS A 258 17.25 -16.42 -0.24
N ALA A 259 16.55 -16.84 0.83
CA ALA A 259 17.10 -17.78 1.79
C ALA A 259 17.35 -19.15 1.13
N GLU A 260 18.39 -19.84 1.61
CA GLU A 260 18.72 -21.19 1.16
C GLU A 260 17.53 -22.13 1.31
N ALA A 261 17.40 -23.08 0.37
CA ALA A 261 16.26 -24.01 0.34
C ALA A 261 16.35 -25.12 1.40
N TYR A 262 17.50 -25.27 2.08
CA TYR A 262 17.80 -26.38 2.99
C TYR A 262 18.10 -25.91 4.39
#